data_6aef827801ae3cf9021d1bf5fdbddb45
#
_entry.id   6aef827801ae3cf9021d1bf5fdbddb45
#
_cell.length_a   1.000
_cell.length_b   1.000
_cell.length_c   1.000
_cell.angle_alpha   90.00
_cell.angle_beta   90.00
_cell.angle_gamma   90.00
#
_symmetry.space_group_name_H-M   'P 1'
#
loop_
_entity.id
_entity.type
_entity.pdbx_description
1 polymer ?
#
loop_
_entity_poly.entity_id
_entity_poly.type
_entity_poly.pdbx_seq_one_letter_code
_entity_poly.pdbx_strand_id
1 'polypeptide(L)'
;QSAAGGLLVVDAKRRDLGSLESLEGARIAVESSVAFGPWQWLAGRLLADHHDPRKFFSEAVWRPHDVPEVLNAVLSGRADAGLISVCTFEALAAEGMIDPKAFRPAAVLKRTPGACLSSTPLYPDWTLGYMAWADGNQVRRVAAVAFSLPENDGWRWGLRVDLSSVRSLMEALHFGPYSYLDEQTVAGF
;
A
#
# COMPACT_ATOMS: atom_id res chain seq x y z
N GLN A 1 -6.85 -6.08 -14.10
CA GLN A 1 -5.96 -4.95 -13.81
C GLN A 1 -5.52 -5.11 -12.36
N SER A 2 -4.24 -5.35 -12.13
CA SER A 2 -3.70 -5.38 -10.78
C SER A 2 -3.78 -3.99 -10.17
N ALA A 3 -4.03 -3.93 -8.88
CA ALA A 3 -4.14 -2.68 -8.13
C ALA A 3 -3.30 -2.80 -6.85
N ALA A 4 -2.55 -1.76 -6.56
CA ALA A 4 -1.74 -1.65 -5.37
C ALA A 4 -2.51 -0.97 -4.24
N GLY A 5 -2.35 -1.45 -3.02
CA GLY A 5 -3.01 -0.90 -1.83
C GLY A 5 -2.50 -1.57 -0.57
N GLY A 6 -2.94 -1.11 0.59
CA GLY A 6 -2.57 -1.63 1.89
C GLY A 6 -3.74 -2.31 2.60
N LEU A 7 -3.46 -3.41 3.29
CA LEU A 7 -4.38 -4.09 4.18
C LEU A 7 -3.87 -4.01 5.63
N LEU A 8 -4.71 -3.50 6.51
CA LEU A 8 -4.50 -3.55 7.96
C LEU A 8 -5.04 -4.87 8.50
N VAL A 9 -4.22 -5.56 9.30
CA VAL A 9 -4.59 -6.79 9.99
C VAL A 9 -4.29 -6.65 11.48
N VAL A 10 -5.16 -7.24 12.30
CA VAL A 10 -5.02 -7.28 13.77
C VAL A 10 -5.19 -8.73 14.24
N ASP A 11 -4.76 -9.06 15.45
CA ASP A 11 -5.07 -10.35 16.08
C ASP A 11 -6.59 -10.54 16.14
N ALA A 12 -7.09 -11.71 15.76
CA ALA A 12 -8.51 -12.04 15.75
C ALA A 12 -9.18 -11.86 17.13
N LYS A 13 -8.41 -11.93 18.22
CA LYS A 13 -8.88 -11.71 19.59
C LYS A 13 -9.15 -10.23 19.91
N ARG A 14 -8.50 -9.30 19.20
CA ARG A 14 -8.63 -7.84 19.40
C ARG A 14 -9.87 -7.32 18.70
N ARG A 15 -11.03 -7.60 19.27
CA ARG A 15 -12.33 -7.18 18.70
C ARG A 15 -12.58 -5.66 18.80
N ASP A 16 -11.82 -4.99 19.64
CA ASP A 16 -11.79 -3.55 19.83
C ASP A 16 -11.15 -2.78 18.65
N LEU A 17 -10.25 -3.42 17.89
CA LEU A 17 -9.48 -2.78 16.80
C LEU A 17 -10.09 -3.08 15.42
N GLY A 18 -11.28 -2.57 15.14
CA GLY A 18 -12.01 -2.89 13.89
C GLY A 18 -12.09 -1.77 12.86
N SER A 19 -12.11 -0.52 13.31
CA SER A 19 -12.17 0.67 12.47
C SER A 19 -10.84 1.40 12.45
N LEU A 20 -10.68 2.39 11.57
CA LEU A 20 -9.47 3.20 11.52
C LEU A 20 -9.30 4.00 12.81
N GLU A 21 -10.37 4.60 13.32
CA GLU A 21 -10.38 5.41 14.53
C GLU A 21 -9.95 4.58 15.76
N SER A 22 -10.32 3.30 15.81
CA SER A 22 -9.91 2.43 16.92
C SER A 22 -8.42 2.08 16.93
N LEU A 23 -7.71 2.40 15.87
CA LEU A 23 -6.26 2.23 15.74
C LEU A 23 -5.46 3.48 16.10
N GLU A 24 -6.11 4.58 16.45
CA GLU A 24 -5.41 5.77 16.94
C GLU A 24 -4.64 5.47 18.22
N GLY A 25 -3.38 5.86 18.27
CA GLY A 25 -2.48 5.54 19.37
C GLY A 25 -1.98 4.09 19.43
N ALA A 26 -2.40 3.22 18.52
CA ALA A 26 -1.93 1.85 18.45
C ALA A 26 -0.47 1.77 17.95
N ARG A 27 0.20 0.65 18.24
CA ARG A 27 1.51 0.30 17.64
C ARG A 27 1.28 -0.42 16.32
N ILE A 28 1.97 0.02 15.28
CA ILE A 28 1.82 -0.58 13.95
C ILE A 28 3.13 -1.23 13.48
N ALA A 29 3.07 -2.45 12.94
CA ALA A 29 4.15 -3.06 12.19
C ALA A 29 3.90 -2.88 10.68
N VAL A 30 4.92 -2.47 9.92
CA VAL A 30 4.79 -2.10 8.52
C VAL A 30 5.85 -2.77 7.67
N GLU A 31 5.43 -3.29 6.52
CA GLU A 31 6.30 -3.97 5.55
C GLU A 31 7.41 -3.08 5.01
N SER A 32 7.16 -1.80 4.78
CA SER A 32 8.16 -0.86 4.26
C SER A 32 7.82 0.59 4.58
N SER A 33 8.86 1.37 4.88
CA SER A 33 8.75 2.80 5.19
C SER A 33 9.19 3.74 4.05
N VAL A 34 10.00 3.24 3.11
CA VAL A 34 10.81 4.11 2.22
C VAL A 34 10.41 4.03 0.75
N ALA A 35 9.70 3.00 0.32
CA ALA A 35 9.22 2.88 -1.05
C ALA A 35 7.78 3.40 -1.16
N PHE A 36 7.35 3.75 -2.37
CA PHE A 36 5.93 3.97 -2.64
C PHE A 36 5.18 2.65 -2.44
N GLY A 37 4.54 2.50 -1.28
CA GLY A 37 3.98 1.24 -0.83
C GLY A 37 2.93 1.41 0.27
N PRO A 38 2.64 0.36 1.04
CA PRO A 38 1.51 0.32 1.97
C PRO A 38 1.44 1.50 2.94
N TRP A 39 2.59 1.97 3.44
CA TRP A 39 2.61 3.11 4.36
C TRP A 39 2.13 4.40 3.71
N GLN A 40 2.61 4.74 2.51
CA GLN A 40 2.21 5.96 1.81
C GLN A 40 0.71 5.93 1.48
N TRP A 41 0.18 4.76 1.11
CA TRP A 41 -1.25 4.60 0.84
C TRP A 41 -2.09 4.79 2.11
N LEU A 42 -1.64 4.23 3.25
CA LEU A 42 -2.31 4.45 4.53
C LEU A 42 -2.19 5.89 4.99
N ALA A 43 -1.01 6.50 4.86
CA ALA A 43 -0.79 7.90 5.21
C ALA A 43 -1.70 8.84 4.41
N GLY A 44 -1.87 8.59 3.10
CA GLY A 44 -2.81 9.32 2.26
C GLY A 44 -4.26 9.17 2.71
N ARG A 45 -4.67 7.97 3.12
CA ARG A 45 -5.99 7.75 3.71
C ARG A 45 -6.16 8.54 5.02
N LEU A 46 -5.16 8.48 5.91
CA LEU A 46 -5.21 9.23 7.17
C LEU A 46 -5.36 10.73 6.94
N LEU A 47 -4.62 11.30 5.98
CA LEU A 47 -4.78 12.72 5.61
C LEU A 47 -6.18 13.02 5.07
N ALA A 48 -6.74 12.15 4.22
CA ALA A 48 -8.09 12.32 3.68
C ALA A 48 -9.15 12.28 4.79
N ASP A 49 -8.92 11.49 5.84
CA ASP A 49 -9.77 11.37 7.02
C ASP A 49 -9.40 12.41 8.12
N HIS A 50 -8.59 13.44 7.78
CA HIS A 50 -8.17 14.55 8.65
C HIS A 50 -7.28 14.15 9.84
N HIS A 51 -6.54 13.05 9.75
CA HIS A 51 -5.55 12.64 10.75
C HIS A 51 -4.12 12.99 10.29
N ASP A 52 -3.24 13.35 11.23
CA ASP A 52 -1.80 13.50 10.94
C ASP A 52 -1.13 12.10 10.96
N PRO A 53 -0.64 11.59 9.82
CA PRO A 53 -0.04 10.25 9.75
C PRO A 53 1.17 10.07 10.69
N ARG A 54 1.87 11.18 11.02
CA ARG A 54 3.06 11.15 11.87
C ARG A 54 2.74 11.00 13.34
N LYS A 55 1.48 11.25 13.75
CA LYS A 55 1.02 11.23 15.13
C LYS A 55 -0.06 10.20 15.40
N PHE A 56 -0.63 9.63 14.34
CA PHE A 56 -1.78 8.73 14.47
C PHE A 56 -1.44 7.45 15.22
N PHE A 57 -0.28 6.86 14.94
CA PHE A 57 0.22 5.69 15.65
C PHE A 57 1.23 6.10 16.73
N SER A 58 1.22 5.42 17.89
CA SER A 58 2.18 5.67 18.97
C SER A 58 3.59 5.19 18.62
N GLU A 59 3.69 4.13 17.83
CA GLU A 59 4.95 3.53 17.39
C GLU A 59 4.77 2.84 16.05
N ALA A 60 5.76 2.97 15.16
CA ALA A 60 5.83 2.24 13.90
C ALA A 60 7.08 1.34 13.87
N VAL A 61 6.86 0.04 13.76
CA VAL A 61 7.92 -0.98 13.66
C VAL A 61 8.08 -1.37 12.21
N TRP A 62 9.21 -0.98 11.61
CA TRP A 62 9.49 -1.24 10.20
C TRP A 62 10.13 -2.61 10.00
N ARG A 63 9.60 -3.40 9.06
CA ARG A 63 10.09 -4.73 8.67
C ARG A 63 10.17 -4.80 7.15
N PRO A 64 11.17 -4.15 6.51
CA PRO A 64 11.29 -4.12 5.06
C PRO A 64 11.33 -5.53 4.47
N HIS A 65 10.43 -5.78 3.51
CA HIS A 65 10.34 -7.04 2.76
C HIS A 65 10.12 -8.32 3.60
N ASP A 66 9.61 -8.17 4.82
CA ASP A 66 9.39 -9.31 5.74
C ASP A 66 7.94 -9.30 6.25
N VAL A 67 7.00 -9.68 5.38
CA VAL A 67 5.58 -9.79 5.72
C VAL A 67 5.32 -10.81 6.84
N PRO A 68 5.94 -12.01 6.84
CA PRO A 68 5.82 -12.93 7.96
C PRO A 68 6.18 -12.31 9.31
N GLU A 69 7.23 -11.50 9.38
CA GLU A 69 7.62 -10.82 10.62
C GLU A 69 6.65 -9.72 11.03
N VAL A 70 6.03 -8.99 10.07
CA VAL A 70 4.92 -8.08 10.35
C VAL A 70 3.76 -8.82 11.03
N LEU A 71 3.36 -9.96 10.46
CA LEU A 71 2.26 -10.77 10.99
C LEU A 71 2.62 -11.38 12.35
N ASN A 72 3.86 -11.84 12.52
CA ASN A 72 4.37 -12.35 13.79
C ASN A 72 4.41 -11.25 14.88
N ALA A 73 4.74 -10.01 14.53
CA ALA A 73 4.69 -8.89 15.46
C ALA A 73 3.27 -8.66 16.00
N VAL A 74 2.24 -8.84 15.17
CA VAL A 74 0.84 -8.75 15.59
C VAL A 74 0.47 -9.89 16.53
N LEU A 75 0.75 -11.14 16.16
CA LEU A 75 0.37 -12.30 17.00
C LEU A 75 1.12 -12.36 18.33
N SER A 76 2.37 -11.87 18.36
CA SER A 76 3.17 -11.81 19.60
C SER A 76 2.85 -10.61 20.48
N GLY A 77 1.95 -9.70 20.06
CA GLY A 77 1.60 -8.49 20.79
C GLY A 77 2.68 -7.41 20.77
N ARG A 78 3.71 -7.54 19.93
CA ARG A 78 4.73 -6.48 19.73
C ARG A 78 4.16 -5.29 18.94
N ALA A 79 3.16 -5.55 18.10
CA ALA A 79 2.35 -4.53 17.43
C ALA A 79 0.87 -4.84 17.64
N ASP A 80 0.03 -3.82 17.63
CA ASP A 80 -1.43 -3.95 17.75
C ASP A 80 -2.06 -4.18 16.36
N ALA A 81 -1.42 -3.66 15.30
CA ALA A 81 -1.82 -3.85 13.92
C ALA A 81 -0.61 -4.10 13.01
N GLY A 82 -0.83 -4.80 11.91
CA GLY A 82 0.13 -4.97 10.81
C GLY A 82 -0.41 -4.34 9.54
N LEU A 83 0.45 -3.69 8.78
CA LEU A 83 0.13 -3.15 7.45
C LEU A 83 0.96 -3.86 6.39
N ILE A 84 0.29 -4.52 5.48
CA ILE A 84 0.87 -5.32 4.40
C ILE A 84 0.24 -4.94 3.05
N SER A 85 0.86 -5.33 1.95
CA SER A 85 0.30 -5.14 0.61
C SER A 85 -0.99 -5.94 0.41
N VAL A 86 -1.93 -5.39 -0.37
CA VAL A 86 -3.16 -6.10 -0.76
C VAL A 86 -2.84 -7.42 -1.46
N CYS A 87 -3.75 -8.39 -1.38
CA CYS A 87 -3.62 -9.76 -1.90
C CYS A 87 -2.54 -10.62 -1.20
N THR A 88 -1.58 -10.03 -0.49
CA THR A 88 -0.54 -10.80 0.20
C THR A 88 -1.14 -11.69 1.31
N PHE A 89 -2.13 -11.18 2.04
CA PHE A 89 -2.79 -11.95 3.08
C PHE A 89 -3.50 -13.18 2.52
N GLU A 90 -4.25 -13.00 1.44
CA GLU A 90 -4.97 -14.08 0.78
C GLU A 90 -4.01 -15.09 0.14
N ALA A 91 -2.90 -14.62 -0.45
CA ALA A 91 -1.87 -15.49 -1.03
C ALA A 91 -1.21 -16.36 0.05
N LEU A 92 -0.74 -15.77 1.15
CA LEU A 92 -0.12 -16.51 2.27
C LEU A 92 -1.10 -17.51 2.89
N ALA A 93 -2.38 -17.17 2.99
CA ALA A 93 -3.40 -18.08 3.48
C ALA A 93 -3.64 -19.25 2.50
N ALA A 94 -3.67 -19.01 1.19
CA ALA A 94 -3.83 -20.05 0.17
C ALA A 94 -2.63 -21.00 0.11
N GLU A 95 -1.43 -20.48 0.35
CA GLU A 95 -0.19 -21.27 0.43
C GLU A 95 -0.03 -22.02 1.76
N GLY A 96 -0.95 -21.80 2.73
CA GLY A 96 -0.88 -22.43 4.05
C GLY A 96 0.25 -21.88 4.95
N MET A 97 0.83 -20.74 4.59
CA MET A 97 1.92 -20.09 5.34
C MET A 97 1.42 -19.39 6.60
N ILE A 98 0.14 -19.05 6.64
CA ILE A 98 -0.52 -18.43 7.80
C ILE A 98 -1.87 -19.10 8.08
N ASP A 99 -2.30 -19.11 9.34
CA ASP A 99 -3.70 -19.38 9.68
C ASP A 99 -4.52 -18.09 9.56
N PRO A 100 -5.39 -17.94 8.54
CA PRO A 100 -6.16 -16.72 8.37
C PRO A 100 -7.15 -16.46 9.51
N LYS A 101 -7.50 -17.49 10.30
CA LYS A 101 -8.40 -17.35 11.46
C LYS A 101 -7.71 -16.69 12.66
N ALA A 102 -6.38 -16.67 12.68
CA ALA A 102 -5.61 -15.99 13.73
C ALA A 102 -5.65 -14.46 13.56
N PHE A 103 -6.03 -13.98 12.40
CA PHE A 103 -6.07 -12.56 12.08
C PHE A 103 -7.47 -12.08 11.73
N ARG A 104 -7.67 -10.78 11.84
CA ARG A 104 -8.86 -10.08 11.36
C ARG A 104 -8.44 -8.83 10.58
N PRO A 105 -8.92 -8.69 9.33
CA PRO A 105 -8.79 -7.43 8.59
C PRO A 105 -9.47 -6.27 9.35
N ALA A 106 -8.80 -5.13 9.43
CA ALA A 106 -9.28 -3.93 10.10
C ALA A 106 -9.44 -2.78 9.12
N ALA A 107 -10.34 -1.84 9.42
CA ALA A 107 -10.59 -0.63 8.65
C ALA A 107 -10.82 -0.88 7.13
N VAL A 108 -11.40 -2.03 6.79
CA VAL A 108 -11.61 -2.46 5.39
C VAL A 108 -12.56 -1.52 4.68
N LEU A 109 -12.17 -1.06 3.50
CA LEU A 109 -13.02 -0.30 2.61
C LEU A 109 -14.02 -1.21 1.90
N LYS A 110 -15.09 -0.60 1.32
CA LYS A 110 -16.11 -1.34 0.60
C LYS A 110 -15.47 -2.19 -0.50
N ARG A 111 -15.65 -3.50 -0.42
CA ARG A 111 -15.04 -4.46 -1.34
C ARG A 111 -15.73 -4.46 -2.70
N THR A 112 -14.93 -4.43 -3.77
CA THR A 112 -15.39 -4.81 -5.10
C THR A 112 -15.42 -6.34 -5.21
N PRO A 113 -16.48 -6.96 -5.74
CA PRO A 113 -16.52 -8.41 -5.93
C PRO A 113 -15.29 -8.91 -6.71
N GLY A 114 -14.64 -9.96 -6.20
CA GLY A 114 -13.44 -10.54 -6.80
C GLY A 114 -12.12 -9.83 -6.50
N ALA A 115 -12.15 -8.65 -5.87
CA ALA A 115 -10.93 -7.99 -5.44
C ALA A 115 -10.47 -8.49 -4.06
N CYS A 116 -9.17 -8.40 -3.79
CA CYS A 116 -8.61 -8.62 -2.46
C CYS A 116 -9.12 -7.57 -1.46
N LEU A 117 -9.03 -7.87 -0.17
CA LEU A 117 -9.35 -6.92 0.88
C LEU A 117 -8.36 -5.77 0.89
N SER A 118 -8.85 -4.54 1.10
CA SER A 118 -8.01 -3.36 1.22
C SER A 118 -8.51 -2.44 2.31
N SER A 119 -7.59 -1.88 3.07
CA SER A 119 -7.81 -0.83 4.06
C SER A 119 -7.45 0.56 3.54
N THR A 120 -6.95 0.65 2.32
CA THR A 120 -6.59 1.92 1.66
C THR A 120 -7.29 2.03 0.31
N PRO A 121 -7.40 3.21 -0.29
CA PRO A 121 -7.69 3.32 -1.71
C PRO A 121 -6.74 2.45 -2.54
N LEU A 122 -7.20 2.00 -3.70
CA LEU A 122 -6.39 1.22 -4.63
C LEU A 122 -5.77 2.16 -5.67
N TYR A 123 -4.49 1.93 -5.94
CA TYR A 123 -3.70 2.68 -6.90
C TYR A 123 -3.28 1.81 -8.07
N PRO A 124 -2.94 2.39 -9.22
CA PRO A 124 -2.32 1.65 -10.31
C PRO A 124 -1.05 0.93 -9.84
N ASP A 125 -0.91 -0.32 -10.24
CA ASP A 125 0.24 -1.15 -9.94
C ASP A 125 1.42 -0.86 -10.90
N TRP A 126 2.33 -1.78 -11.08
CA TRP A 126 3.55 -1.61 -11.86
C TRP A 126 3.30 -0.98 -13.24
N THR A 127 4.02 0.07 -13.53
CA THR A 127 3.94 0.80 -14.80
C THR A 127 5.29 0.82 -15.49
N LEU A 128 5.33 0.36 -16.74
CA LEU A 128 6.50 0.52 -17.59
C LEU A 128 6.45 1.91 -18.27
N GLY A 129 7.42 2.75 -17.93
CA GLY A 129 7.60 4.06 -18.55
C GLY A 129 8.84 4.11 -19.44
N TYR A 130 8.95 5.18 -20.22
CA TYR A 130 10.15 5.48 -20.98
C TYR A 130 10.58 6.93 -20.78
N MET A 131 11.87 7.18 -20.90
CA MET A 131 12.42 8.53 -20.76
C MET A 131 12.12 9.36 -22.01
N ALA A 132 11.93 10.67 -21.85
CA ALA A 132 11.59 11.59 -22.95
C ALA A 132 12.60 11.58 -24.09
N TRP A 133 13.85 11.22 -23.81
CA TRP A 133 14.95 11.10 -24.80
C TRP A 133 15.06 9.73 -25.48
N ALA A 134 14.22 8.75 -25.09
CA ALA A 134 14.27 7.41 -25.65
C ALA A 134 13.84 7.41 -27.13
N ASP A 135 14.50 6.60 -27.97
CA ASP A 135 14.13 6.44 -29.38
C ASP A 135 12.71 5.88 -29.52
N GLY A 136 11.86 6.63 -30.21
CA GLY A 136 10.43 6.27 -30.34
C GLY A 136 10.19 4.95 -31.12
N ASN A 137 11.12 4.51 -31.98
CA ASN A 137 11.00 3.21 -32.67
C ASN A 137 11.29 2.07 -31.69
N GLN A 138 12.32 2.23 -30.84
CA GLN A 138 12.63 1.26 -29.79
C GLN A 138 11.49 1.15 -28.79
N VAL A 139 10.92 2.29 -28.33
CA VAL A 139 9.76 2.31 -27.43
C VAL A 139 8.58 1.54 -28.03
N ARG A 140 8.25 1.79 -29.32
CA ARG A 140 7.16 1.06 -30.00
C ARG A 140 7.43 -0.44 -30.09
N ARG A 141 8.67 -0.85 -30.37
CA ARG A 141 9.05 -2.28 -30.44
C ARG A 141 8.90 -2.96 -29.08
N VAL A 142 9.38 -2.33 -28.00
CA VAL A 142 9.24 -2.86 -26.64
C VAL A 142 7.77 -2.97 -26.24
N ALA A 143 6.97 -1.93 -26.50
CA ALA A 143 5.54 -1.96 -26.23
C ALA A 143 4.82 -3.08 -27.00
N ALA A 144 5.13 -3.26 -28.29
CA ALA A 144 4.54 -4.32 -29.10
C ALA A 144 4.85 -5.72 -28.53
N VAL A 145 6.09 -5.95 -28.09
CA VAL A 145 6.48 -7.20 -27.42
C VAL A 145 5.72 -7.37 -26.11
N ALA A 146 5.69 -6.35 -25.25
CA ALA A 146 4.98 -6.41 -23.97
C ALA A 146 3.50 -6.77 -24.16
N PHE A 147 2.82 -6.15 -25.12
CA PHE A 147 1.40 -6.44 -25.41
C PHE A 147 1.17 -7.81 -26.07
N SER A 148 2.18 -8.41 -26.69
CA SER A 148 2.09 -9.74 -27.27
C SER A 148 2.34 -10.87 -26.26
N LEU A 149 2.85 -10.54 -25.06
CA LEU A 149 3.07 -11.55 -24.04
C LEU A 149 1.73 -12.12 -23.55
N PRO A 150 1.63 -13.45 -23.40
CA PRO A 150 0.44 -14.08 -22.85
C PRO A 150 0.26 -13.65 -21.38
N GLU A 151 -0.97 -13.74 -20.91
CA GLU A 151 -1.24 -13.58 -19.48
C GLU A 151 -0.52 -14.71 -18.72
N ASN A 152 0.25 -14.32 -17.72
CA ASN A 152 0.97 -15.21 -16.85
C ASN A 152 0.68 -14.85 -15.39
N ASP A 153 0.21 -15.81 -14.60
CA ASP A 153 -0.14 -15.66 -13.17
C ASP A 153 -1.06 -14.44 -12.89
N GLY A 154 -2.01 -14.18 -13.80
CA GLY A 154 -2.91 -13.03 -13.71
C GLY A 154 -2.29 -11.69 -14.13
N TRP A 155 -1.06 -11.67 -14.61
CA TRP A 155 -0.39 -10.49 -15.12
C TRP A 155 -0.53 -10.36 -16.62
N ARG A 156 -0.99 -9.20 -17.06
CA ARG A 156 -1.05 -8.83 -18.48
C ARG A 156 -0.74 -7.35 -18.65
N TRP A 157 0.10 -7.04 -19.61
CA TRP A 157 0.36 -5.67 -20.01
C TRP A 157 -0.90 -5.05 -20.62
N GLY A 158 -1.30 -3.93 -20.03
CA GLY A 158 -2.47 -3.17 -20.46
C GLY A 158 -2.08 -1.86 -21.15
N LEU A 159 -3.10 -1.19 -21.66
CA LEU A 159 -2.96 0.15 -22.20
C LEU A 159 -2.72 1.16 -21.08
N ARG A 160 -2.50 2.42 -21.47
CA ARG A 160 -2.24 3.57 -20.63
C ARG A 160 -3.07 3.58 -19.35
N VAL A 161 -2.40 3.72 -18.22
CA VAL A 161 -3.00 3.83 -16.89
C VAL A 161 -3.09 5.33 -16.53
N ASP A 162 -4.20 5.72 -15.90
CA ASP A 162 -4.32 7.03 -15.28
C ASP A 162 -3.56 7.04 -13.94
N LEU A 163 -2.51 7.85 -13.86
CA LEU A 163 -1.67 8.04 -12.68
C LEU A 163 -2.07 9.27 -11.85
N SER A 164 -3.22 9.90 -12.14
CA SER A 164 -3.66 11.12 -11.43
C SER A 164 -3.80 10.88 -9.92
N SER A 165 -4.34 9.74 -9.50
CA SER A 165 -4.49 9.37 -8.10
C SER A 165 -3.13 9.23 -7.38
N VAL A 166 -2.14 8.64 -8.05
CA VAL A 166 -0.77 8.51 -7.52
C VAL A 166 -0.13 9.89 -7.37
N ARG A 167 -0.30 10.76 -8.38
CA ARG A 167 0.22 12.13 -8.34
C ARG A 167 -0.40 12.92 -7.18
N SER A 168 -1.72 12.89 -7.05
CA SER A 168 -2.43 13.58 -5.96
C SER A 168 -2.00 13.08 -4.58
N LEU A 169 -1.76 11.76 -4.44
CA LEU A 169 -1.25 11.18 -3.20
C LEU A 169 0.16 11.70 -2.87
N MET A 170 1.08 11.66 -3.85
CA MET A 170 2.45 12.15 -3.65
C MET A 170 2.49 13.64 -3.30
N GLU A 171 1.64 14.44 -3.95
CA GLU A 171 1.50 15.86 -3.67
C GLU A 171 0.99 16.10 -2.25
N ALA A 172 -0.08 15.41 -1.84
CA ALA A 172 -0.63 15.53 -0.49
C ALA A 172 0.33 15.10 0.62
N LEU A 173 1.21 14.13 0.34
CA LEU A 173 2.23 13.65 1.27
C LEU A 173 3.55 14.43 1.18
N HIS A 174 3.67 15.41 0.28
CA HIS A 174 4.94 16.08 -0.04
C HIS A 174 6.07 15.08 -0.33
N PHE A 175 5.74 13.98 -1.03
CA PHE A 175 6.63 12.85 -1.24
C PHE A 175 7.22 12.83 -2.66
N GLY A 176 8.47 12.34 -2.78
CA GLY A 176 9.15 12.20 -4.06
C GLY A 176 9.34 13.54 -4.78
N PRO A 177 8.79 13.74 -6.01
CA PRO A 177 8.97 14.98 -6.76
C PRO A 177 8.30 16.21 -6.12
N TYR A 178 7.49 16.03 -5.07
CA TYR A 178 6.78 17.09 -4.35
C TYR A 178 7.40 17.43 -2.99
N SER A 179 8.54 16.86 -2.63
CA SER A 179 9.23 17.13 -1.34
C SER A 179 9.62 18.61 -1.16
N TYR A 180 9.77 19.38 -2.25
CA TYR A 180 10.03 20.81 -2.20
C TYR A 180 8.90 21.63 -1.54
N LEU A 181 7.68 21.06 -1.42
CA LEU A 181 6.56 21.75 -0.76
C LEU A 181 6.81 21.90 0.75
N ASP A 182 7.60 21.04 1.37
CA ASP A 182 8.02 21.18 2.77
C ASP A 182 8.98 22.37 2.96
N GLU A 183 9.82 22.66 1.96
CA GLU A 183 10.80 23.76 2.00
C GLU A 183 10.14 25.14 1.89
N GLN A 184 9.02 25.25 1.19
CA GLN A 184 8.29 26.53 1.03
C GLN A 184 7.60 26.98 2.33
N THR A 185 7.32 26.07 3.26
CA THR A 185 6.72 26.39 4.56
C THR A 185 7.72 27.05 5.52
N VAL A 186 9.03 26.91 5.27
CA VAL A 186 10.11 27.46 6.11
C VAL A 186 10.58 28.85 5.62
N ALA A 187 10.37 29.17 4.34
CA ALA A 187 10.81 30.45 3.73
C ALA A 187 9.81 31.62 3.92
N GLY A 188 8.72 31.41 4.64
CA GLY A 188 7.62 32.38 4.83
C GLY A 188 7.53 33.03 6.22
N PHE A 189 8.62 33.00 7.03
CA PHE A 189 8.69 33.73 8.29
C PHE A 189 9.92 34.61 8.37
#